data_1068e3dac995403632e08e598e41a601
#
_entry.id   1068e3dac995403632e08e598e41a601
#
_cell.length_a   1.000
_cell.length_b   1.000
_cell.length_c   1.000
_cell.angle_alpha   90.00
_cell.angle_beta   90.00
_cell.angle_gamma   90.00
#
_symmetry.space_group_name_H-M   'P 1'
#
loop_
_entity.id
_entity.type
_entity.pdbx_description
1 polymer ?
#
loop_
_entity_poly.entity_id
_entity_poly.type
_entity_poly.pdbx_seq_one_letter_code
_entity_poly.pdbx_strand_id
1 'polypeptide(L)'
;MRITQKLVGVGMLALVAGCSTLSSLNPFSSKVKANPPAPLVELKGSMAVRTAWKLDLGKTDSYLFTPAVVDQTVVLAGADGSLVRVDSASGRQLWRIKAETGLTAGVGTDGNMIVVGGAKGVILTYDMEGRPLWKAQASSEVLSAPAVGQGFVVVRSIDNRIIGLDAKTGEKKWTVQRVAPALSLRNAPGLVVVGKEVIIAQPGGKLISLNIATGAPRWEVAVGEARGATELERVTDIGGAPIVNGSDVCAVSYQGRVGCFDVATGTAKWTKDLSSDVGVAVDQRFVFAVDEKGAVSAFNREGGASAWKNDKLGFRRLSTPISYGRTVAVGDFEGYIHFLSREDGAFLARAATDGSPITSMPVVAGSNLIFQTQSGTVTAIAVE
;
A
#
# COMPACT_ATOMS: atom_id res chain seq x y z
N MET A 1 -17.10 38.92 80.72
CA MET A 1 -18.42 39.31 80.19
C MET A 1 -18.28 39.41 78.69
N ARG A 2 -18.69 38.36 78.01
CA ARG A 2 -19.51 38.24 76.80
C ARG A 2 -19.36 39.33 75.76
N ILE A 3 -19.11 38.82 74.59
CA ILE A 3 -19.75 39.00 73.24
C ILE A 3 -18.72 39.56 72.26
N THR A 4 -18.44 39.03 71.10
CA THR A 4 -19.05 38.06 70.18
C THR A 4 -18.07 37.70 69.11
N GLN A 5 -17.91 36.42 68.83
CA GLN A 5 -17.44 35.89 67.56
C GLN A 5 -18.60 35.99 66.54
N LYS A 6 -18.37 36.53 65.40
CA LYS A 6 -18.97 36.16 64.13
C LYS A 6 -18.49 37.12 63.07
N LEU A 7 -17.68 36.62 62.09
CA LEU A 7 -17.64 37.04 60.74
C LEU A 7 -16.28 36.63 60.14
N VAL A 8 -16.08 35.34 59.97
CA VAL A 8 -15.12 34.79 58.99
C VAL A 8 -15.79 33.58 58.38
N GLY A 9 -16.29 33.70 57.19
CA GLY A 9 -16.96 32.55 56.56
C GLY A 9 -17.73 32.88 55.30
N VAL A 10 -17.20 33.73 54.41
CA VAL A 10 -17.64 33.78 52.98
C VAL A 10 -16.48 34.33 52.16
N GLY A 11 -15.72 33.47 51.56
CA GLY A 11 -14.60 33.94 50.73
C GLY A 11 -13.71 32.84 50.16
N MET A 12 -14.25 31.64 49.93
CA MET A 12 -13.42 30.59 49.33
C MET A 12 -14.23 29.58 48.50
N LEU A 13 -14.97 30.09 47.52
CA LEU A 13 -15.70 29.22 46.55
C LEU A 13 -15.88 29.94 45.20
N ALA A 14 -14.78 30.40 44.57
CA ALA A 14 -14.83 30.99 43.23
C ALA A 14 -13.48 30.87 42.50
N LEU A 15 -12.82 29.69 42.55
CA LEU A 15 -11.54 29.46 41.82
C LEU A 15 -11.46 28.08 41.18
N VAL A 16 -12.54 27.50 40.71
CA VAL A 16 -12.50 26.22 39.96
C VAL A 16 -13.26 26.26 38.63
N ALA A 17 -13.47 27.43 38.04
CA ALA A 17 -14.15 27.53 36.73
C ALA A 17 -13.31 28.28 35.69
N GLY A 18 -12.00 28.08 35.67
CA GLY A 18 -11.11 28.84 34.79
C GLY A 18 -10.09 28.06 33.97
N CYS A 19 -10.18 26.73 33.81
CA CYS A 19 -9.17 25.95 33.09
C CYS A 19 -9.53 25.52 31.67
N SER A 20 -10.66 25.91 31.10
CA SER A 20 -11.05 25.48 29.77
C SER A 20 -10.94 26.56 28.69
N THR A 21 -10.60 27.79 29.00
CA THR A 21 -10.51 28.89 28.01
C THR A 21 -9.09 29.37 27.71
N LEU A 22 -8.06 28.85 28.36
CA LEU A 22 -6.67 29.25 28.13
C LEU A 22 -5.95 28.44 27.03
N SER A 23 -6.56 27.37 26.51
CA SER A 23 -5.98 26.62 25.39
C SER A 23 -6.08 27.32 24.03
N SER A 24 -6.90 28.38 23.92
CA SER A 24 -7.04 29.16 22.68
C SER A 24 -6.02 30.31 22.54
N LEU A 25 -5.21 30.56 23.56
CA LEU A 25 -4.24 31.66 23.61
C LEU A 25 -2.77 31.20 23.53
N ASN A 26 -2.52 29.93 23.14
CA ASN A 26 -1.16 29.50 22.89
C ASN A 26 -0.72 29.93 21.48
N PRO A 27 0.11 31.00 21.34
CA PRO A 27 0.55 31.47 20.00
C PRO A 27 1.48 30.47 19.30
N PHE A 28 1.91 29.39 19.97
CA PHE A 28 2.73 28.32 19.41
C PHE A 28 1.93 27.07 19.02
N SER A 29 0.62 27.05 19.26
CA SER A 29 -0.24 26.03 18.68
C SER A 29 -0.62 26.42 17.25
N SER A 30 0.31 26.36 16.33
CA SER A 30 -0.04 26.29 14.91
C SER A 30 -0.78 24.97 14.69
N LYS A 31 -2.10 24.98 14.88
CA LYS A 31 -2.96 23.95 14.31
C LYS A 31 -2.72 24.05 12.80
N VAL A 32 -1.85 23.22 12.27
CA VAL A 32 -1.83 22.97 10.84
C VAL A 32 -3.28 22.60 10.51
N LYS A 33 -4.01 23.50 9.85
CA LYS A 33 -5.38 23.23 9.41
C LYS A 33 -5.25 22.07 8.44
N ALA A 34 -5.59 20.86 8.89
CA ALA A 34 -5.71 19.74 7.99
C ALA A 34 -6.73 20.15 6.92
N ASN A 35 -6.33 20.05 5.65
CA ASN A 35 -7.27 20.32 4.56
C ASN A 35 -8.42 19.30 4.68
N PRO A 36 -9.69 19.77 4.73
CA PRO A 36 -10.81 18.84 4.82
C PRO A 36 -10.88 17.99 3.54
N PRO A 37 -11.31 16.73 3.65
CA PRO A 37 -11.53 15.91 2.47
C PRO A 37 -12.62 16.53 1.59
N ALA A 38 -12.44 16.42 0.28
CA ALA A 38 -13.45 16.88 -0.67
C ALA A 38 -14.79 16.16 -0.44
N PRO A 39 -15.93 16.87 -0.52
CA PRO A 39 -17.24 16.25 -0.43
C PRO A 39 -17.43 15.23 -1.56
N LEU A 40 -18.22 14.19 -1.29
CA LEU A 40 -18.53 13.20 -2.31
C LEU A 40 -19.36 13.84 -3.45
N VAL A 41 -18.86 13.69 -4.67
CA VAL A 41 -19.57 14.16 -5.88
C VAL A 41 -20.85 13.35 -6.05
N GLU A 42 -21.95 14.02 -6.40
CA GLU A 42 -23.19 13.36 -6.81
C GLU A 42 -22.98 12.59 -8.12
N LEU A 43 -23.36 11.32 -8.13
CA LEU A 43 -23.19 10.44 -9.27
C LEU A 43 -24.47 10.39 -10.10
N LYS A 44 -24.37 10.75 -11.37
CA LYS A 44 -25.37 10.38 -12.36
C LYS A 44 -24.98 8.99 -12.87
N GLY A 45 -25.45 7.94 -12.22
CA GLY A 45 -25.03 6.55 -12.42
C GLY A 45 -24.93 6.17 -13.90
N SER A 46 -23.71 5.96 -14.38
CA SER A 46 -23.42 5.57 -15.76
C SER A 46 -22.92 4.13 -15.88
N MET A 47 -22.70 3.47 -14.75
CA MET A 47 -22.17 2.11 -14.68
C MET A 47 -22.73 1.39 -13.46
N ALA A 48 -23.14 0.14 -13.64
CA ALA A 48 -23.54 -0.73 -12.55
C ALA A 48 -22.30 -1.39 -11.92
N VAL A 49 -22.24 -1.35 -10.60
CA VAL A 49 -21.27 -2.10 -9.78
C VAL A 49 -22.03 -2.80 -8.68
N ARG A 50 -21.69 -4.04 -8.41
CA ARG A 50 -22.31 -4.79 -7.31
C ARG A 50 -21.29 -5.50 -6.46
N THR A 51 -21.56 -5.62 -5.18
CA THR A 51 -20.79 -6.50 -4.30
C THR A 51 -21.10 -7.94 -4.69
N ALA A 52 -20.08 -8.65 -5.16
CA ALA A 52 -20.18 -10.09 -5.46
C ALA A 52 -20.17 -10.89 -4.16
N TRP A 53 -19.25 -10.59 -3.26
CA TRP A 53 -19.16 -11.21 -1.94
C TRP A 53 -18.40 -10.31 -0.96
N LYS A 54 -18.57 -10.60 0.33
CA LYS A 54 -17.78 -10.00 1.43
C LYS A 54 -17.27 -11.08 2.36
N LEU A 55 -16.11 -10.84 2.97
CA LEU A 55 -15.48 -11.71 3.97
C LEU A 55 -14.86 -10.84 5.06
N ASP A 56 -15.00 -11.26 6.31
CA ASP A 56 -14.25 -10.69 7.43
C ASP A 56 -12.99 -11.52 7.68
N LEU A 57 -11.85 -10.87 7.56
CA LEU A 57 -10.54 -11.49 7.72
C LEU A 57 -9.92 -11.19 9.10
N GLY A 58 -10.31 -10.10 9.73
CA GLY A 58 -9.64 -9.52 10.89
C GLY A 58 -8.76 -8.32 10.50
N LYS A 59 -8.52 -7.43 11.45
CA LYS A 59 -7.84 -6.14 11.23
C LYS A 59 -6.49 -6.27 10.56
N THR A 60 -6.14 -5.30 9.72
CA THR A 60 -4.80 -5.18 9.15
C THR A 60 -3.88 -4.28 10.00
N ASP A 61 -4.44 -3.59 11.01
CA ASP A 61 -3.76 -2.57 11.82
C ASP A 61 -3.10 -1.50 10.92
N SER A 62 -1.82 -1.23 11.08
CA SER A 62 -1.06 -0.28 10.26
C SER A 62 -0.29 -0.95 9.12
N TYR A 63 -0.48 -2.25 8.89
CA TYR A 63 0.22 -3.00 7.86
C TYR A 63 -0.54 -3.03 6.54
N LEU A 64 0.20 -3.09 5.44
CA LEU A 64 -0.35 -3.15 4.10
C LEU A 64 -0.28 -4.60 3.59
N PHE A 65 -1.42 -5.24 3.51
CA PHE A 65 -1.52 -6.58 2.94
C PHE A 65 -2.09 -6.49 1.53
N THR A 66 -1.39 -7.06 0.57
CA THR A 66 -1.88 -7.18 -0.80
C THR A 66 -2.43 -8.59 -0.99
N PRO A 67 -3.70 -8.75 -1.39
CA PRO A 67 -4.24 -10.04 -1.75
C PRO A 67 -3.42 -10.69 -2.87
N ALA A 68 -3.22 -12.00 -2.83
CA ALA A 68 -2.54 -12.73 -3.90
C ALA A 68 -3.53 -13.58 -4.68
N VAL A 69 -3.57 -13.38 -6.00
CA VAL A 69 -4.45 -14.14 -6.90
C VAL A 69 -3.67 -15.33 -7.45
N VAL A 70 -4.24 -16.52 -7.28
CA VAL A 70 -3.70 -17.78 -7.82
C VAL A 70 -4.84 -18.52 -8.51
N ASP A 71 -4.76 -18.60 -9.83
CA ASP A 71 -5.82 -19.18 -10.67
C ASP A 71 -7.19 -18.55 -10.38
N GLN A 72 -8.15 -19.37 -9.94
CA GLN A 72 -9.51 -18.94 -9.56
C GLN A 72 -9.66 -18.70 -8.05
N THR A 73 -8.56 -18.47 -7.35
CA THR A 73 -8.57 -18.27 -5.90
C THR A 73 -7.81 -17.01 -5.49
N VAL A 74 -8.13 -16.52 -4.29
CA VAL A 74 -7.44 -15.38 -3.67
C VAL A 74 -6.96 -15.82 -2.29
N VAL A 75 -5.68 -15.55 -2.01
CA VAL A 75 -5.09 -15.71 -0.67
C VAL A 75 -5.02 -14.36 0.00
N LEU A 76 -5.52 -14.28 1.21
CA LEU A 76 -5.70 -13.08 2.01
C LEU A 76 -4.94 -13.23 3.34
N ALA A 77 -4.40 -12.12 3.85
CA ALA A 77 -3.67 -12.09 5.12
C ALA A 77 -4.19 -10.95 6.02
N GLY A 78 -4.21 -11.17 7.32
CA GLY A 78 -4.55 -10.19 8.35
C GLY A 78 -3.45 -10.10 9.41
N ALA A 79 -3.34 -8.92 10.07
CA ALA A 79 -2.28 -8.66 11.06
C ALA A 79 -2.37 -9.59 12.29
N ASP A 80 -3.55 -10.09 12.59
CA ASP A 80 -3.79 -11.03 13.66
C ASP A 80 -3.23 -12.44 13.41
N GLY A 81 -2.60 -12.69 12.26
CA GLY A 81 -2.08 -13.99 11.84
C GLY A 81 -3.04 -14.79 10.97
N SER A 82 -4.22 -14.28 10.67
CA SER A 82 -5.18 -14.99 9.80
C SER A 82 -4.65 -15.06 8.37
N LEU A 83 -4.69 -16.27 7.80
CA LEU A 83 -4.50 -16.54 6.38
C LEU A 83 -5.74 -17.29 5.88
N VAL A 84 -6.28 -16.85 4.75
CA VAL A 84 -7.50 -17.41 4.19
C VAL A 84 -7.35 -17.56 2.68
N ARG A 85 -7.74 -18.69 2.13
CA ARG A 85 -7.87 -18.89 0.69
C ARG A 85 -9.34 -19.01 0.34
N VAL A 86 -9.79 -18.24 -0.63
CA VAL A 86 -11.17 -18.22 -1.08
C VAL A 86 -11.27 -18.45 -2.58
N ASP A 87 -12.39 -18.97 -3.04
CA ASP A 87 -12.78 -18.94 -4.44
C ASP A 87 -13.04 -17.48 -4.87
N SER A 88 -12.42 -17.03 -5.94
CA SER A 88 -12.45 -15.61 -6.35
C SER A 88 -13.82 -15.14 -6.86
N ALA A 89 -14.63 -16.04 -7.39
CA ALA A 89 -15.93 -15.70 -7.94
C ALA A 89 -17.03 -15.62 -6.85
N SER A 90 -17.02 -16.55 -5.91
CA SER A 90 -18.08 -16.71 -4.90
C SER A 90 -17.70 -16.26 -3.49
N GLY A 91 -16.42 -16.08 -3.20
CA GLY A 91 -15.93 -15.82 -1.83
C GLY A 91 -16.01 -17.04 -0.92
N ARG A 92 -16.37 -18.23 -1.44
CA ARG A 92 -16.41 -19.46 -0.65
C ARG A 92 -15.03 -19.77 -0.09
N GLN A 93 -14.94 -19.86 1.23
CA GLN A 93 -13.69 -20.17 1.92
C GLN A 93 -13.29 -21.62 1.61
N LEU A 94 -12.08 -21.80 1.08
CA LEU A 94 -11.47 -23.11 0.85
C LEU A 94 -10.78 -23.60 2.12
N TRP A 95 -10.02 -22.71 2.77
CA TRP A 95 -9.44 -22.94 4.08
C TRP A 95 -9.17 -21.61 4.80
N ARG A 96 -9.03 -21.68 6.12
CA ARG A 96 -8.56 -20.62 7.02
C ARG A 96 -7.61 -21.25 8.03
N ILE A 97 -6.45 -20.62 8.18
CA ILE A 97 -5.47 -20.99 9.19
C ILE A 97 -5.07 -19.77 10.02
N LYS A 98 -4.42 -20.03 11.13
CA LYS A 98 -3.82 -19.02 11.98
C LYS A 98 -2.32 -19.26 11.98
N ALA A 99 -1.55 -18.26 11.55
CA ALA A 99 -0.10 -18.26 11.66
C ALA A 99 0.33 -18.26 13.13
N GLU A 100 1.53 -18.76 13.42
CA GLU A 100 2.06 -18.83 14.78
C GLU A 100 2.36 -17.47 15.42
N THR A 101 2.29 -16.40 14.65
CA THR A 101 2.54 -15.01 15.09
C THR A 101 1.68 -14.02 14.29
N GLY A 102 1.56 -12.79 14.79
CA GLY A 102 1.00 -11.70 14.01
C GLY A 102 1.79 -11.44 12.73
N LEU A 103 1.10 -11.10 11.65
CA LEU A 103 1.70 -10.84 10.35
C LEU A 103 1.93 -9.34 10.14
N THR A 104 2.96 -9.01 9.38
CA THR A 104 3.36 -7.64 9.06
C THR A 104 3.44 -7.39 7.56
N ALA A 105 3.48 -8.45 6.75
CA ALA A 105 3.61 -8.40 5.31
C ALA A 105 3.03 -9.64 4.63
N GLY A 106 2.50 -9.47 3.46
CA GLY A 106 2.01 -10.56 2.61
C GLY A 106 0.96 -10.06 1.62
N VAL A 107 0.57 -10.88 0.68
CA VAL A 107 0.93 -12.29 0.47
C VAL A 107 1.88 -12.39 -0.73
N GLY A 108 3.02 -13.04 -0.56
CA GLY A 108 3.90 -13.42 -1.67
C GLY A 108 3.56 -14.84 -2.14
N THR A 109 3.58 -15.07 -3.45
CA THR A 109 3.32 -16.39 -4.03
C THR A 109 3.89 -16.51 -5.45
N ASP A 110 4.20 -17.71 -5.86
CA ASP A 110 4.47 -18.11 -7.25
C ASP A 110 3.40 -19.08 -7.80
N GLY A 111 2.30 -19.24 -7.07
CA GLY A 111 1.25 -20.21 -7.37
C GLY A 111 1.42 -21.58 -6.72
N ASN A 112 2.62 -21.90 -6.19
CA ASN A 112 2.91 -23.19 -5.55
C ASN A 112 3.08 -23.08 -4.04
N MET A 113 3.45 -21.91 -3.56
CA MET A 113 3.63 -21.63 -2.13
C MET A 113 3.13 -20.25 -1.75
N ILE A 114 2.87 -20.06 -0.48
CA ILE A 114 2.47 -18.81 0.15
C ILE A 114 3.58 -18.40 1.10
N VAL A 115 3.99 -17.12 1.03
CA VAL A 115 5.02 -16.55 1.90
C VAL A 115 4.49 -15.28 2.54
N VAL A 116 4.65 -15.17 3.85
CA VAL A 116 4.26 -13.99 4.63
C VAL A 116 5.36 -13.55 5.58
N GLY A 117 5.43 -12.27 5.86
CA GLY A 117 6.25 -11.70 6.91
C GLY A 117 5.50 -11.65 8.23
N GLY A 118 6.13 -12.06 9.30
CA GLY A 118 5.60 -12.01 10.65
C GLY A 118 6.36 -11.03 11.54
N ALA A 119 5.88 -10.90 12.78
CA ALA A 119 6.49 -10.04 13.79
C ALA A 119 7.99 -10.32 13.94
N LYS A 120 8.77 -9.26 14.17
CA LYS A 120 10.24 -9.31 14.36
C LYS A 120 11.01 -9.91 13.18
N GLY A 121 10.43 -9.89 11.95
CA GLY A 121 11.11 -10.36 10.76
C GLY A 121 11.07 -11.87 10.53
N VAL A 122 10.20 -12.60 11.20
CA VAL A 122 9.94 -14.01 10.90
C VAL A 122 9.34 -14.11 9.49
N ILE A 123 9.81 -15.07 8.72
CA ILE A 123 9.27 -15.42 7.40
C ILE A 123 8.61 -16.78 7.55
N LEU A 124 7.32 -16.84 7.24
CA LEU A 124 6.51 -18.05 7.32
C LEU A 124 6.08 -18.46 5.92
N THR A 125 6.11 -19.76 5.66
CA THR A 125 5.73 -20.31 4.36
C THR A 125 4.76 -21.47 4.52
N TYR A 126 3.86 -21.54 3.56
CA TYR A 126 2.80 -22.54 3.52
C TYR A 126 2.65 -23.06 2.09
N ASP A 127 2.18 -24.29 1.96
CA ASP A 127 1.71 -24.77 0.66
C ASP A 127 0.34 -24.18 0.31
N MET A 128 -0.17 -24.50 -0.86
CA MET A 128 -1.46 -23.97 -1.31
C MET A 128 -2.66 -24.56 -0.55
N GLU A 129 -2.48 -25.59 0.26
CA GLU A 129 -3.47 -26.16 1.19
C GLU A 129 -3.38 -25.57 2.61
N GLY A 130 -2.45 -24.61 2.83
CA GLY A 130 -2.27 -23.94 4.12
C GLY A 130 -1.41 -24.72 5.12
N ARG A 131 -0.74 -25.79 4.69
CA ARG A 131 0.17 -26.56 5.55
C ARG A 131 1.53 -25.86 5.63
N PRO A 132 2.13 -25.73 6.83
CA PRO A 132 3.43 -25.08 6.98
C PRO A 132 4.54 -25.87 6.26
N LEU A 133 5.43 -25.14 5.57
CA LEU A 133 6.58 -25.70 4.87
C LEU A 133 7.87 -25.47 5.69
N TRP A 134 8.33 -24.24 5.74
CA TRP A 134 9.53 -23.85 6.47
C TRP A 134 9.37 -22.43 7.01
N LYS A 135 10.24 -22.06 7.93
CA LYS A 135 10.38 -20.70 8.43
C LYS A 135 11.83 -20.23 8.38
N ALA A 136 12.00 -18.93 8.21
CA ALA A 136 13.30 -18.28 8.21
C ALA A 136 13.25 -16.95 8.98
N GLN A 137 14.41 -16.31 9.14
CA GLN A 137 14.54 -15.09 9.92
C GLN A 137 15.24 -14.01 9.08
N ALA A 138 14.56 -12.88 8.86
CA ALA A 138 15.17 -11.65 8.36
C ALA A 138 15.86 -10.90 9.50
N SER A 139 16.74 -9.95 9.15
CA SER A 139 17.50 -9.15 10.13
C SER A 139 16.64 -8.17 10.93
N SER A 140 15.51 -7.77 10.38
CA SER A 140 14.57 -6.81 10.97
C SER A 140 13.16 -7.05 10.42
N GLU A 141 12.21 -6.22 10.82
CA GLU A 141 10.82 -6.30 10.38
C GLU A 141 10.68 -6.27 8.85
N VAL A 142 9.75 -7.06 8.33
CA VAL A 142 9.40 -7.11 6.91
C VAL A 142 8.03 -6.48 6.74
N LEU A 143 7.93 -5.43 5.92
CA LEU A 143 6.67 -4.72 5.65
C LEU A 143 6.14 -4.97 4.24
N SER A 144 7.00 -5.38 3.32
CA SER A 144 6.66 -5.64 1.92
C SER A 144 6.35 -7.12 1.71
N ALA A 145 5.35 -7.42 0.91
CA ALA A 145 5.09 -8.80 0.51
C ALA A 145 6.36 -9.42 -0.11
N PRO A 146 6.79 -10.62 0.34
CA PRO A 146 7.91 -11.32 -0.26
C PRO A 146 7.70 -11.56 -1.76
N ALA A 147 8.74 -11.42 -2.57
CA ALA A 147 8.70 -11.81 -3.97
C ALA A 147 9.09 -13.29 -4.13
N VAL A 148 8.28 -14.07 -4.82
CA VAL A 148 8.49 -15.52 -4.99
C VAL A 148 8.58 -15.83 -6.48
N GLY A 149 9.58 -16.60 -6.87
CA GLY A 149 9.73 -17.06 -8.25
C GLY A 149 11.10 -17.66 -8.53
N GLN A 150 11.22 -18.40 -9.63
CA GLN A 150 12.48 -19.02 -10.09
C GLN A 150 13.17 -19.89 -9.03
N GLY A 151 12.42 -20.45 -8.09
CA GLY A 151 12.96 -21.26 -6.99
C GLY A 151 13.55 -20.45 -5.84
N PHE A 152 13.26 -19.15 -5.77
CA PHE A 152 13.72 -18.26 -4.71
C PHE A 152 12.56 -17.49 -4.06
N VAL A 153 12.78 -17.15 -2.79
CA VAL A 153 12.00 -16.16 -2.05
C VAL A 153 12.91 -14.98 -1.73
N VAL A 154 12.52 -13.80 -2.17
CA VAL A 154 13.28 -12.57 -1.89
C VAL A 154 12.52 -11.69 -0.93
N VAL A 155 13.19 -11.27 0.12
CA VAL A 155 12.62 -10.45 1.20
C VAL A 155 13.49 -9.24 1.45
N ARG A 156 12.86 -8.08 1.65
CA ARG A 156 13.51 -6.87 2.12
C ARG A 156 13.02 -6.51 3.53
N SER A 157 13.93 -6.31 4.45
CA SER A 157 13.66 -5.82 5.81
C SER A 157 13.83 -4.29 5.92
N ILE A 158 13.26 -3.70 6.97
CA ILE A 158 13.25 -2.24 7.17
C ILE A 158 14.64 -1.63 7.40
N ASP A 159 15.63 -2.44 7.81
CA ASP A 159 17.05 -2.06 7.87
C ASP A 159 17.73 -2.03 6.49
N ASN A 160 16.94 -2.08 5.42
CA ASN A 160 17.35 -2.06 4.02
C ASN A 160 18.27 -3.22 3.61
N ARG A 161 18.14 -4.36 4.29
CA ARG A 161 18.78 -5.61 3.92
C ARG A 161 17.83 -6.44 3.05
N ILE A 162 18.37 -6.98 1.97
CA ILE A 162 17.67 -7.84 1.03
C ILE A 162 18.29 -9.23 1.15
N ILE A 163 17.47 -10.26 1.31
CA ILE A 163 17.91 -11.64 1.37
C ILE A 163 17.21 -12.47 0.31
N GLY A 164 17.93 -13.37 -0.31
CA GLY A 164 17.40 -14.42 -1.18
C GLY A 164 17.50 -15.77 -0.49
N LEU A 165 16.37 -16.44 -0.41
CA LEU A 165 16.20 -17.74 0.23
C LEU A 165 15.87 -18.77 -0.84
N ASP A 166 16.32 -19.99 -0.66
CA ASP A 166 15.88 -21.14 -1.44
C ASP A 166 14.40 -21.43 -1.16
N ALA A 167 13.57 -21.48 -2.20
CA ALA A 167 12.13 -21.62 -2.05
C ALA A 167 11.71 -22.97 -1.44
N LYS A 168 12.51 -24.03 -1.60
CA LYS A 168 12.19 -25.36 -1.07
C LYS A 168 12.59 -25.53 0.39
N THR A 169 13.72 -24.93 0.79
CA THR A 169 14.35 -25.20 2.08
C THR A 169 14.33 -24.02 3.05
N GLY A 170 14.12 -22.79 2.55
CA GLY A 170 14.27 -21.57 3.35
C GLY A 170 15.74 -21.19 3.63
N GLU A 171 16.71 -21.94 3.08
CA GLU A 171 18.13 -21.66 3.27
C GLU A 171 18.50 -20.34 2.62
N LYS A 172 19.23 -19.50 3.35
CA LYS A 172 19.70 -18.22 2.84
C LYS A 172 20.86 -18.44 1.84
N LYS A 173 20.64 -18.05 0.59
CA LYS A 173 21.62 -18.17 -0.49
C LYS A 173 22.49 -16.91 -0.64
N TRP A 174 21.90 -15.73 -0.45
CA TRP A 174 22.63 -14.47 -0.57
C TRP A 174 22.03 -13.37 0.31
N THR A 175 22.81 -12.34 0.55
CA THR A 175 22.39 -11.12 1.26
C THR A 175 23.00 -9.91 0.57
N VAL A 176 22.19 -8.87 0.36
CA VAL A 176 22.63 -7.56 -0.12
C VAL A 176 22.26 -6.53 0.92
N GLN A 177 23.26 -5.78 1.42
CA GLN A 177 23.03 -4.66 2.32
C GLN A 177 23.09 -3.36 1.52
N ARG A 178 22.11 -2.50 1.73
CA ARG A 178 22.05 -1.17 1.10
C ARG A 178 22.06 -0.11 2.19
N VAL A 179 22.65 1.05 1.85
CA VAL A 179 22.62 2.21 2.76
C VAL A 179 21.19 2.75 2.80
N ALA A 180 20.65 2.88 3.99
CA ALA A 180 19.35 3.53 4.20
C ALA A 180 19.55 5.05 4.30
N PRO A 181 18.64 5.88 3.77
CA PRO A 181 18.63 7.31 4.05
C PRO A 181 18.36 7.56 5.54
N ALA A 182 18.67 8.76 6.03
CA ALA A 182 18.47 9.12 7.44
C ALA A 182 17.00 9.04 7.86
N LEU A 183 16.08 9.39 6.95
CA LEU A 183 14.64 9.27 7.13
C LEU A 183 14.02 8.56 5.91
N SER A 184 13.03 7.73 6.16
CA SER A 184 12.22 7.08 5.15
C SER A 184 10.78 6.94 5.62
N LEU A 185 9.86 6.82 4.67
CA LEU A 185 8.47 6.48 4.98
C LEU A 185 8.41 5.04 5.52
N ARG A 186 7.58 4.84 6.55
CA ARG A 186 7.23 3.49 6.99
C ARG A 186 6.12 2.94 6.07
N ASN A 187 6.43 2.77 4.81
CA ASN A 187 5.56 2.17 3.82
C ASN A 187 6.06 0.76 3.44
N ALA A 188 5.34 0.09 2.58
CA ALA A 188 5.65 -1.26 2.10
C ALA A 188 5.99 -1.24 0.60
N PRO A 189 7.12 -0.62 0.19
CA PRO A 189 7.50 -0.60 -1.22
C PRO A 189 7.78 -2.02 -1.69
N GLY A 190 7.15 -2.39 -2.82
CA GLY A 190 7.09 -3.77 -3.26
C GLY A 190 8.33 -4.27 -3.98
N LEU A 191 8.30 -5.58 -4.21
CA LEU A 191 9.26 -6.33 -5.00
C LEU A 191 8.51 -7.08 -6.09
N VAL A 192 9.10 -7.23 -7.28
CA VAL A 192 8.51 -8.02 -8.37
C VAL A 192 9.56 -8.87 -9.06
N VAL A 193 9.24 -10.15 -9.30
CA VAL A 193 10.11 -11.07 -10.06
C VAL A 193 9.83 -10.93 -11.54
N VAL A 194 10.89 -10.77 -12.34
CA VAL A 194 10.82 -10.66 -13.80
C VAL A 194 11.90 -11.53 -14.43
N GLY A 195 11.51 -12.63 -15.06
CA GLY A 195 12.47 -13.58 -15.61
C GLY A 195 13.46 -14.07 -14.56
N LYS A 196 14.75 -13.83 -14.73
CA LYS A 196 15.82 -14.19 -13.77
C LYS A 196 16.21 -13.07 -12.83
N GLU A 197 15.41 -12.01 -12.75
CA GLU A 197 15.68 -10.82 -11.95
C GLU A 197 14.56 -10.56 -10.94
N VAL A 198 14.90 -9.84 -9.89
CA VAL A 198 13.95 -9.23 -8.97
C VAL A 198 14.16 -7.72 -8.98
N ILE A 199 13.11 -6.97 -9.26
CA ILE A 199 13.10 -5.51 -9.19
C ILE A 199 12.54 -5.11 -7.84
N ILE A 200 13.26 -4.26 -7.13
CA ILE A 200 13.01 -3.92 -5.74
C ILE A 200 12.92 -2.41 -5.60
N ALA A 201 11.82 -1.95 -5.07
CA ALA A 201 11.66 -0.56 -4.65
C ALA A 201 12.47 -0.29 -3.36
N GLN A 202 13.24 0.78 -3.38
CA GLN A 202 14.15 1.16 -2.31
C GLN A 202 13.77 2.50 -1.69
N PRO A 203 14.11 2.72 -0.41
CA PRO A 203 14.15 4.05 0.16
C PRO A 203 15.08 4.97 -0.63
N GLY A 204 14.80 6.27 -0.61
CA GLY A 204 15.55 7.25 -1.39
C GLY A 204 15.14 7.28 -2.87
N GLY A 205 13.95 6.81 -3.19
CA GLY A 205 13.33 6.97 -4.51
C GLY A 205 13.94 6.12 -5.62
N LYS A 206 14.56 4.99 -5.30
CA LYS A 206 15.30 4.17 -6.27
C LYS A 206 14.60 2.85 -6.57
N LEU A 207 14.74 2.39 -7.81
CA LEU A 207 14.51 0.99 -8.20
C LEU A 207 15.87 0.33 -8.43
N ILE A 208 16.00 -0.90 -7.96
CA ILE A 208 17.16 -1.75 -8.25
C ILE A 208 16.70 -3.07 -8.87
N SER A 209 17.47 -3.59 -9.79
CA SER A 209 17.31 -4.95 -10.31
C SER A 209 18.49 -5.79 -9.86
N LEU A 210 18.19 -6.96 -9.29
CA LEU A 210 19.17 -7.95 -8.86
C LEU A 210 18.90 -9.27 -9.57
N ASN A 211 19.96 -10.01 -9.88
CA ASN A 211 19.82 -11.41 -10.27
C ASN A 211 19.21 -12.19 -9.09
N ILE A 212 18.10 -12.87 -9.30
CA ILE A 212 17.34 -13.50 -8.22
C ILE A 212 18.09 -14.67 -7.56
N ALA A 213 18.97 -15.36 -8.31
CA ALA A 213 19.70 -16.51 -7.79
C ALA A 213 20.96 -16.13 -7.00
N THR A 214 21.57 -14.97 -7.30
CA THR A 214 22.89 -14.60 -6.74
C THR A 214 22.88 -13.30 -5.95
N GLY A 215 21.84 -12.46 -6.08
CA GLY A 215 21.81 -11.11 -5.52
C GLY A 215 22.71 -10.11 -6.25
N ALA A 216 23.36 -10.52 -7.37
CA ALA A 216 24.24 -9.63 -8.12
C ALA A 216 23.44 -8.48 -8.76
N PRO A 217 23.91 -7.22 -8.64
CA PRO A 217 23.22 -6.07 -9.20
C PRO A 217 23.25 -6.11 -10.73
N ARG A 218 22.14 -5.71 -11.35
CA ARG A 218 21.99 -5.56 -12.79
C ARG A 218 21.93 -4.09 -13.19
N TRP A 219 21.02 -3.35 -12.59
CA TRP A 219 20.89 -1.90 -12.77
C TRP A 219 20.29 -1.25 -11.53
N GLU A 220 20.47 0.05 -11.43
CA GLU A 220 19.85 0.93 -10.43
C GLU A 220 19.43 2.22 -11.11
N VAL A 221 18.23 2.71 -10.83
CA VAL A 221 17.71 3.97 -11.37
C VAL A 221 16.96 4.75 -10.31
N ALA A 222 17.08 6.08 -10.36
CA ALA A 222 16.28 6.99 -9.53
C ALA A 222 14.95 7.29 -10.22
N VAL A 223 13.84 6.99 -9.55
CA VAL A 223 12.50 7.46 -9.91
C VAL A 223 12.29 8.87 -9.38
N GLY A 224 12.75 9.12 -8.14
CA GLY A 224 12.78 10.43 -7.51
C GLY A 224 14.16 10.72 -6.94
N GLU A 225 14.46 12.01 -6.75
CA GLU A 225 15.73 12.48 -6.19
C GLU A 225 15.46 13.29 -4.93
N ALA A 226 16.19 13.01 -3.86
CA ALA A 226 16.10 13.76 -2.61
C ALA A 226 16.46 15.24 -2.84
N ARG A 227 15.53 16.13 -2.56
CA ARG A 227 15.70 17.60 -2.72
C ARG A 227 15.25 18.30 -1.46
N GLY A 228 15.93 19.38 -1.10
CA GLY A 228 15.60 20.19 0.06
C GLY A 228 16.76 20.41 1.01
N ALA A 229 16.58 21.32 1.96
CA ALA A 229 17.58 21.70 2.95
C ALA A 229 17.52 20.82 4.21
N THR A 230 16.35 20.30 4.55
CA THR A 230 16.13 19.47 5.74
C THR A 230 16.00 17.99 5.38
N GLU A 231 16.28 17.11 6.33
CA GLU A 231 16.11 15.67 6.14
C GLU A 231 14.64 15.29 5.81
N LEU A 232 13.67 16.03 6.36
CA LEU A 232 12.25 15.81 6.06
C LEU A 232 11.89 16.15 4.61
N GLU A 233 12.44 17.23 4.06
CA GLU A 233 12.26 17.61 2.65
C GLU A 233 12.96 16.65 1.70
N ARG A 234 13.95 15.92 2.17
CA ARG A 234 14.75 14.97 1.39
C ARG A 234 14.18 13.55 1.39
N VAL A 235 13.10 13.29 2.15
CA VAL A 235 12.43 11.99 2.10
C VAL A 235 11.88 11.76 0.69
N THR A 236 12.39 10.75 0.02
CA THR A 236 11.99 10.39 -1.34
C THR A 236 11.95 8.87 -1.43
N ASP A 237 10.78 8.28 -1.25
CA ASP A 237 10.62 6.82 -1.22
C ASP A 237 9.68 6.37 -2.33
N ILE A 238 9.89 5.16 -2.85
CA ILE A 238 8.96 4.58 -3.82
C ILE A 238 7.65 4.26 -3.12
N GLY A 239 6.54 4.71 -3.70
CA GLY A 239 5.18 4.37 -3.29
C GLY A 239 4.77 3.01 -3.87
N GLY A 240 4.29 2.10 -3.02
CA GLY A 240 3.76 0.80 -3.44
C GLY A 240 4.73 -0.10 -4.18
N ALA A 241 4.20 -1.04 -4.96
CA ALA A 241 5.00 -1.95 -5.76
C ALA A 241 5.28 -1.40 -7.17
N PRO A 242 6.47 -1.62 -7.73
CA PRO A 242 6.71 -1.37 -9.14
C PRO A 242 5.87 -2.33 -9.98
N ILE A 243 5.25 -1.84 -11.04
CA ILE A 243 4.40 -2.63 -11.93
C ILE A 243 5.13 -2.89 -13.23
N VAL A 244 5.23 -4.15 -13.61
CA VAL A 244 5.83 -4.59 -14.89
C VAL A 244 4.73 -4.87 -15.90
N ASN A 245 4.86 -4.30 -17.08
CA ASN A 245 3.98 -4.55 -18.22
C ASN A 245 4.81 -4.62 -19.52
N GLY A 246 5.00 -5.82 -20.03
CA GLY A 246 5.89 -6.07 -21.18
C GLY A 246 7.33 -5.70 -20.87
N SER A 247 7.91 -4.79 -21.66
CA SER A 247 9.28 -4.28 -21.46
C SER A 247 9.39 -3.10 -20.50
N ASP A 248 8.29 -2.70 -19.87
CA ASP A 248 8.24 -1.54 -19.00
C ASP A 248 8.16 -1.95 -17.53
N VAL A 249 8.89 -1.25 -16.66
CA VAL A 249 8.64 -1.20 -15.23
C VAL A 249 8.29 0.24 -14.86
N CYS A 250 7.11 0.43 -14.28
CA CYS A 250 6.62 1.76 -13.89
C CYS A 250 6.52 1.86 -12.37
N ALA A 251 6.85 3.02 -11.83
CA ALA A 251 6.82 3.32 -10.42
C ALA A 251 6.58 4.82 -10.17
N VAL A 252 6.27 5.14 -8.93
CA VAL A 252 6.11 6.52 -8.46
C VAL A 252 6.86 6.69 -7.15
N SER A 253 7.30 7.89 -6.85
CA SER A 253 7.95 8.21 -5.58
C SER A 253 7.27 9.36 -4.85
N TYR A 254 7.34 9.31 -3.55
CA TYR A 254 6.99 10.42 -2.66
C TYR A 254 8.00 11.56 -2.87
N GLN A 255 7.53 12.81 -2.89
CA GLN A 255 8.31 14.02 -3.19
C GLN A 255 9.17 13.89 -4.47
N GLY A 256 8.70 13.14 -5.46
CA GLY A 256 9.47 12.85 -6.64
C GLY A 256 8.64 12.79 -7.92
N ARG A 257 8.70 11.68 -8.62
CA ARG A 257 8.16 11.52 -9.97
C ARG A 257 7.41 10.23 -10.13
N VAL A 258 6.53 10.18 -11.12
CA VAL A 258 6.04 8.96 -11.74
C VAL A 258 6.81 8.73 -13.03
N GLY A 259 7.13 7.48 -13.35
CA GLY A 259 7.82 7.17 -14.60
C GLY A 259 7.81 5.70 -14.95
N CYS A 260 8.14 5.43 -16.22
CA CYS A 260 8.36 4.09 -16.73
C CYS A 260 9.78 3.96 -17.26
N PHE A 261 10.37 2.82 -17.01
CA PHE A 261 11.76 2.48 -17.33
C PHE A 261 11.78 1.17 -18.09
N ASP A 262 12.80 0.97 -18.90
CA ASP A 262 13.04 -0.31 -19.56
C ASP A 262 13.39 -1.38 -18.51
N VAL A 263 12.68 -2.49 -18.52
CA VAL A 263 12.80 -3.53 -17.50
C VAL A 263 14.16 -4.22 -17.49
N ALA A 264 14.82 -4.31 -18.66
CA ALA A 264 16.11 -4.99 -18.80
C ALA A 264 17.30 -4.12 -18.42
N THR A 265 17.21 -2.80 -18.65
CA THR A 265 18.33 -1.87 -18.52
C THR A 265 18.15 -0.82 -17.41
N GLY A 266 16.94 -0.60 -16.92
CA GLY A 266 16.62 0.50 -16.02
C GLY A 266 16.62 1.89 -16.69
N THR A 267 16.80 1.95 -18.02
CA THR A 267 16.81 3.23 -18.75
C THR A 267 15.44 3.88 -18.70
N ALA A 268 15.38 5.16 -18.29
CA ALA A 268 14.13 5.90 -18.25
C ALA A 268 13.54 6.06 -19.65
N LYS A 269 12.31 5.63 -19.86
CA LYS A 269 11.54 5.91 -21.08
C LYS A 269 10.89 7.28 -20.98
N TRP A 270 10.30 7.58 -19.83
CA TRP A 270 9.78 8.90 -19.49
C TRP A 270 9.60 9.04 -17.98
N THR A 271 9.57 10.28 -17.49
CA THR A 271 9.22 10.64 -16.11
C THR A 271 8.39 11.91 -16.10
N LYS A 272 7.50 12.07 -15.11
CA LYS A 272 6.69 13.28 -14.85
C LYS A 272 6.70 13.60 -13.37
N ASP A 273 6.69 14.88 -13.04
CA ASP A 273 6.61 15.34 -11.66
C ASP A 273 5.24 14.95 -11.08
N LEU A 274 5.23 14.14 -10.05
CA LEU A 274 4.07 13.71 -9.30
C LEU A 274 4.54 13.04 -8.00
N SER A 275 4.12 13.58 -6.87
CA SER A 275 4.41 13.00 -5.55
C SER A 275 3.30 12.05 -5.14
N SER A 276 3.66 10.82 -4.78
CA SER A 276 2.73 9.80 -4.30
C SER A 276 3.41 8.85 -3.32
N ASP A 277 2.72 8.50 -2.26
CA ASP A 277 3.11 7.49 -1.26
C ASP A 277 2.44 6.11 -1.51
N VAL A 278 1.55 6.03 -2.49
CA VAL A 278 0.92 4.80 -2.96
C VAL A 278 1.43 4.41 -4.36
N GLY A 279 1.16 3.19 -4.79
CA GLY A 279 1.65 2.67 -6.07
C GLY A 279 0.94 3.23 -7.30
N VAL A 280 1.33 2.71 -8.46
CA VAL A 280 0.72 2.99 -9.75
C VAL A 280 -0.11 1.80 -10.23
N ALA A 281 -1.06 2.03 -11.14
CA ALA A 281 -1.62 1.00 -12.00
C ALA A 281 -1.13 1.20 -13.44
N VAL A 282 -0.94 0.11 -14.16
CA VAL A 282 -0.46 0.13 -15.55
C VAL A 282 -1.33 -0.80 -16.39
N ASP A 283 -1.85 -0.30 -17.48
CA ASP A 283 -2.48 -1.14 -18.50
C ASP A 283 -1.75 -1.03 -19.86
N GLN A 284 -2.39 -1.47 -20.93
CA GLN A 284 -1.75 -1.43 -22.24
C GLN A 284 -1.52 -0.02 -22.78
N ARG A 285 -2.36 0.96 -22.38
CA ARG A 285 -2.33 2.34 -22.90
C ARG A 285 -1.90 3.38 -21.87
N PHE A 286 -2.19 3.17 -20.60
CA PHE A 286 -2.04 4.19 -19.58
C PHE A 286 -1.27 3.72 -18.36
N VAL A 287 -0.66 4.69 -17.70
CA VAL A 287 -0.17 4.61 -16.32
C VAL A 287 -1.05 5.53 -15.48
N PHE A 288 -1.64 4.99 -14.43
CA PHE A 288 -2.47 5.73 -13.49
C PHE A 288 -1.72 5.93 -12.19
N ALA A 289 -1.74 7.16 -11.68
CA ALA A 289 -1.13 7.51 -10.41
C ALA A 289 -2.08 8.41 -9.61
N VAL A 290 -2.00 8.29 -8.30
CA VAL A 290 -2.71 9.16 -7.36
C VAL A 290 -1.69 10.07 -6.70
N ASP A 291 -1.92 11.38 -6.68
CA ASP A 291 -1.05 12.27 -5.93
C ASP A 291 -1.45 12.36 -4.44
N GLU A 292 -0.54 12.80 -3.58
CA GLU A 292 -0.76 12.96 -2.13
C GLU A 292 -1.90 13.92 -1.77
N LYS A 293 -2.35 14.75 -2.72
CA LYS A 293 -3.51 15.64 -2.56
C LYS A 293 -4.82 15.00 -2.96
N GLY A 294 -4.78 13.75 -3.49
CA GLY A 294 -5.96 12.97 -3.86
C GLY A 294 -6.42 13.17 -5.29
N ALA A 295 -5.59 13.73 -6.18
CA ALA A 295 -5.91 13.74 -7.60
C ALA A 295 -5.46 12.43 -8.27
N VAL A 296 -6.32 11.88 -9.12
CA VAL A 296 -6.05 10.73 -9.97
C VAL A 296 -5.64 11.24 -11.34
N SER A 297 -4.50 10.78 -11.84
CA SER A 297 -3.96 11.18 -13.15
C SER A 297 -3.69 9.96 -14.03
N ALA A 298 -3.92 10.11 -15.32
CA ALA A 298 -3.55 9.13 -16.34
C ALA A 298 -2.50 9.72 -17.28
N PHE A 299 -1.49 8.92 -17.57
CA PHE A 299 -0.42 9.25 -18.52
C PHE A 299 -0.37 8.17 -19.61
N ASN A 300 -0.12 8.56 -20.85
CA ASN A 300 0.14 7.60 -21.93
C ASN A 300 1.38 6.78 -21.59
N ARG A 301 1.27 5.45 -21.64
CA ARG A 301 2.37 4.55 -21.24
C ARG A 301 3.63 4.72 -22.09
N GLU A 302 3.48 4.92 -23.39
CA GLU A 302 4.62 4.99 -24.30
C GLU A 302 5.49 6.24 -24.13
N GLY A 303 4.89 7.40 -23.84
CA GLY A 303 5.64 8.67 -23.82
C GLY A 303 5.33 9.56 -22.63
N GLY A 304 4.49 9.13 -21.68
CA GLY A 304 4.19 9.87 -20.48
C GLY A 304 3.38 11.16 -20.70
N ALA A 305 2.77 11.35 -21.89
CA ALA A 305 1.89 12.48 -22.11
C ALA A 305 0.67 12.39 -21.19
N SER A 306 0.32 13.51 -20.52
CA SER A 306 -0.87 13.54 -19.66
C SER A 306 -2.11 13.33 -20.52
N ALA A 307 -2.93 12.34 -20.18
CA ALA A 307 -4.20 12.07 -20.82
C ALA A 307 -5.33 12.83 -20.11
N TRP A 308 -5.43 12.69 -18.80
CA TRP A 308 -6.40 13.40 -17.97
C TRP A 308 -5.94 13.47 -16.50
N LYS A 309 -6.57 14.37 -15.76
CA LYS A 309 -6.44 14.51 -14.31
C LYS A 309 -7.81 14.77 -13.69
N ASN A 310 -8.17 14.05 -12.63
CA ASN A 310 -9.35 14.28 -11.81
C ASN A 310 -8.92 14.61 -10.37
N ASP A 311 -9.21 15.80 -9.88
CA ASP A 311 -8.86 16.32 -8.56
C ASP A 311 -10.04 16.37 -7.57
N LYS A 312 -11.20 15.84 -7.96
CA LYS A 312 -12.44 15.92 -7.16
C LYS A 312 -12.46 14.98 -5.93
N LEU A 313 -11.43 14.16 -5.74
CA LEU A 313 -11.22 13.33 -4.57
C LEU A 313 -10.16 13.93 -3.61
N GLY A 314 -9.98 15.23 -3.64
CA GLY A 314 -8.96 15.94 -2.86
C GLY A 314 -8.98 15.57 -1.39
N PHE A 315 -7.80 15.25 -0.82
CA PHE A 315 -7.54 14.91 0.58
C PHE A 315 -8.33 13.71 1.13
N ARG A 316 -8.81 12.81 0.25
CA ARG A 316 -9.52 11.58 0.65
C ARG A 316 -8.58 10.39 0.89
N ARG A 317 -7.25 10.59 0.87
CA ARG A 317 -6.23 9.54 1.13
C ARG A 317 -6.52 8.28 0.32
N LEU A 318 -6.36 8.40 -0.98
CA LEU A 318 -6.71 7.33 -1.91
C LEU A 318 -5.70 6.17 -1.85
N SER A 319 -6.19 4.96 -2.09
CA SER A 319 -5.36 3.77 -2.24
C SER A 319 -4.60 3.77 -3.58
N THR A 320 -3.70 2.80 -3.76
CA THR A 320 -3.17 2.46 -5.09
C THR A 320 -4.32 2.25 -6.07
N PRO A 321 -4.27 2.87 -7.27
CA PRO A 321 -5.30 2.65 -8.28
C PRO A 321 -5.24 1.24 -8.85
N ILE A 322 -6.34 0.80 -9.45
CA ILE A 322 -6.39 -0.43 -10.25
C ILE A 322 -7.18 -0.19 -11.54
N SER A 323 -6.62 -0.61 -12.67
CA SER A 323 -7.28 -0.54 -13.97
C SER A 323 -7.97 -1.87 -14.28
N TYR A 324 -9.26 -1.82 -14.65
CA TYR A 324 -10.01 -2.98 -15.07
C TYR A 324 -11.12 -2.60 -16.07
N GLY A 325 -11.13 -3.25 -17.22
CA GLY A 325 -12.09 -2.98 -18.28
C GLY A 325 -12.03 -1.52 -18.74
N ARG A 326 -13.13 -0.80 -18.61
CA ARG A 326 -13.24 0.63 -18.95
C ARG A 326 -13.01 1.56 -17.75
N THR A 327 -12.57 1.02 -16.59
CA THR A 327 -12.50 1.78 -15.35
C THR A 327 -11.11 1.81 -14.76
N VAL A 328 -10.86 2.85 -13.97
CA VAL A 328 -9.85 2.93 -12.92
C VAL A 328 -10.55 3.06 -11.59
N ALA A 329 -10.24 2.17 -10.64
CA ALA A 329 -10.84 2.20 -9.31
C ALA A 329 -9.80 2.59 -8.25
N VAL A 330 -10.23 3.38 -7.25
CA VAL A 330 -9.44 3.76 -6.08
C VAL A 330 -10.32 3.66 -4.83
N GLY A 331 -9.76 3.14 -3.75
CA GLY A 331 -10.38 3.18 -2.42
C GLY A 331 -10.05 4.47 -1.69
N ASP A 332 -10.84 4.86 -0.70
CA ASP A 332 -10.56 6.03 0.14
C ASP A 332 -10.59 5.73 1.65
N PHE A 333 -10.31 6.74 2.46
CA PHE A 333 -10.21 6.62 3.92
C PHE A 333 -11.57 6.44 4.63
N GLU A 334 -12.69 6.69 3.96
CA GLU A 334 -14.05 6.43 4.46
C GLU A 334 -14.62 5.11 3.93
N GLY A 335 -13.79 4.29 3.27
CA GLY A 335 -14.19 2.97 2.76
C GLY A 335 -15.04 3.03 1.50
N TYR A 336 -15.02 4.13 0.77
CA TYR A 336 -15.62 4.18 -0.55
C TYR A 336 -14.63 3.71 -1.61
N ILE A 337 -15.14 3.01 -2.62
CA ILE A 337 -14.44 2.65 -3.84
C ILE A 337 -15.02 3.51 -4.96
N HIS A 338 -14.20 4.36 -5.55
CA HIS A 338 -14.57 5.24 -6.64
C HIS A 338 -14.13 4.64 -7.96
N PHE A 339 -15.03 4.57 -8.92
CA PHE A 339 -14.79 4.09 -10.28
C PHE A 339 -14.79 5.29 -11.22
N LEU A 340 -13.66 5.50 -11.88
CA LEU A 340 -13.47 6.56 -12.86
C LEU A 340 -13.35 5.94 -14.26
N SER A 341 -13.78 6.67 -15.27
CA SER A 341 -13.55 6.31 -16.66
C SER A 341 -12.06 6.27 -16.96
N ARG A 342 -11.60 5.18 -17.55
CA ARG A 342 -10.21 4.99 -17.97
C ARG A 342 -9.77 6.02 -19.01
N GLU A 343 -10.70 6.48 -19.85
CA GLU A 343 -10.40 7.32 -21.02
C GLU A 343 -10.34 8.83 -20.70
N ASP A 344 -11.17 9.31 -19.75
CA ASP A 344 -11.31 10.73 -19.45
C ASP A 344 -11.37 11.09 -17.96
N GLY A 345 -11.31 10.08 -17.08
CA GLY A 345 -11.34 10.28 -15.64
C GLY A 345 -12.69 10.71 -15.06
N ALA A 346 -13.78 10.69 -15.83
CA ALA A 346 -15.12 10.97 -15.33
C ALA A 346 -15.57 9.91 -14.32
N PHE A 347 -16.36 10.31 -13.29
CA PHE A 347 -16.92 9.34 -12.35
C PHE A 347 -17.99 8.48 -13.02
N LEU A 348 -17.85 7.17 -12.86
CA LEU A 348 -18.79 6.18 -13.40
C LEU A 348 -19.66 5.55 -12.31
N ALA A 349 -19.08 5.21 -11.17
CA ALA A 349 -19.77 4.57 -10.06
C ALA A 349 -19.04 4.79 -8.72
N ARG A 350 -19.72 4.41 -7.64
CA ARG A 350 -19.16 4.33 -6.29
C ARG A 350 -19.76 3.16 -5.54
N ALA A 351 -18.94 2.42 -4.82
CA ALA A 351 -19.38 1.37 -3.89
C ALA A 351 -18.92 1.71 -2.48
N ALA A 352 -19.70 1.30 -1.47
CA ALA A 352 -19.32 1.42 -0.06
C ALA A 352 -18.89 0.07 0.48
N THR A 353 -17.88 0.05 1.35
CA THR A 353 -17.43 -1.13 2.07
C THR A 353 -17.98 -1.15 3.50
N ASP A 354 -17.17 -1.10 4.52
CA ASP A 354 -17.50 -1.08 5.94
C ASP A 354 -17.26 0.28 6.61
N GLY A 355 -16.87 1.29 5.83
CA GLY A 355 -16.61 2.65 6.33
C GLY A 355 -15.18 2.83 6.87
N SER A 356 -14.33 1.81 6.88
CA SER A 356 -12.94 1.94 7.30
C SER A 356 -11.99 2.15 6.10
N PRO A 357 -10.80 2.74 6.33
CA PRO A 357 -9.88 3.07 5.25
C PRO A 357 -9.51 1.89 4.36
N ILE A 358 -9.43 2.13 3.06
CA ILE A 358 -8.85 1.21 2.07
C ILE A 358 -7.45 1.71 1.75
N THR A 359 -6.43 1.03 2.28
CA THR A 359 -5.02 1.40 2.12
C THR A 359 -4.22 0.38 1.33
N SER A 360 -4.71 -0.86 1.29
CA SER A 360 -4.09 -1.96 0.56
C SER A 360 -4.20 -1.78 -0.95
N MET A 361 -3.26 -2.34 -1.69
CA MET A 361 -3.35 -2.41 -3.14
C MET A 361 -4.48 -3.39 -3.53
N PRO A 362 -5.47 -2.95 -4.30
CA PRO A 362 -6.51 -3.86 -4.80
C PRO A 362 -5.96 -4.79 -5.88
N VAL A 363 -6.65 -5.91 -6.12
CA VAL A 363 -6.26 -6.87 -7.16
C VAL A 363 -7.45 -7.27 -8.03
N VAL A 364 -7.16 -7.67 -9.28
CA VAL A 364 -8.15 -8.26 -10.19
C VAL A 364 -8.15 -9.77 -9.99
N ALA A 365 -9.31 -10.35 -9.70
CA ALA A 365 -9.49 -11.78 -9.57
C ALA A 365 -10.70 -12.25 -10.40
N GLY A 366 -10.44 -12.75 -11.60
CA GLY A 366 -11.47 -13.05 -12.58
C GLY A 366 -12.22 -11.80 -13.02
N SER A 367 -13.54 -11.77 -12.82
CA SER A 367 -14.39 -10.59 -13.09
C SER A 367 -14.55 -9.64 -11.90
N ASN A 368 -13.91 -9.92 -10.77
CA ASN A 368 -14.03 -9.15 -9.56
C ASN A 368 -12.78 -8.30 -9.27
N LEU A 369 -13.00 -7.12 -8.70
CA LEU A 369 -11.97 -6.32 -8.03
C LEU A 369 -12.03 -6.59 -6.53
N ILE A 370 -10.92 -6.96 -5.93
CA ILE A 370 -10.82 -7.31 -4.51
C ILE A 370 -10.19 -6.15 -3.76
N PHE A 371 -10.91 -5.63 -2.78
CA PHE A 371 -10.46 -4.57 -1.87
C PHE A 371 -10.44 -5.08 -0.44
N GLN A 372 -9.42 -4.70 0.32
CA GLN A 372 -9.31 -5.00 1.75
C GLN A 372 -9.24 -3.71 2.54
N THR A 373 -10.09 -3.58 3.56
CA THR A 373 -10.12 -2.41 4.45
C THR A 373 -9.22 -2.61 5.67
N GLN A 374 -8.92 -1.54 6.40
CA GLN A 374 -8.13 -1.62 7.63
C GLN A 374 -8.82 -2.39 8.76
N SER A 375 -10.14 -2.38 8.84
CA SER A 375 -10.86 -3.23 9.81
C SER A 375 -10.91 -4.71 9.40
N GLY A 376 -10.45 -5.04 8.19
CA GLY A 376 -10.29 -6.42 7.73
C GLY A 376 -11.43 -6.93 6.87
N THR A 377 -12.39 -6.09 6.50
CA THR A 377 -13.41 -6.47 5.52
C THR A 377 -12.78 -6.58 4.15
N VAL A 378 -12.87 -7.75 3.54
CA VAL A 378 -12.54 -7.98 2.13
C VAL A 378 -13.81 -7.93 1.32
N THR A 379 -13.84 -7.08 0.30
CA THR A 379 -15.00 -6.89 -0.57
C THR A 379 -14.61 -7.16 -2.01
N ALA A 380 -15.33 -8.06 -2.66
CA ALA A 380 -15.23 -8.29 -4.10
C ALA A 380 -16.32 -7.50 -4.83
N ILE A 381 -15.91 -6.67 -5.77
CA ILE A 381 -16.82 -5.86 -6.59
C ILE A 381 -16.79 -6.39 -8.01
N ALA A 382 -17.96 -6.81 -8.50
CA ALA A 382 -18.18 -7.09 -9.92
C ALA A 382 -18.49 -5.77 -10.65
N VAL A 383 -17.83 -5.58 -11.79
CA VAL A 383 -18.00 -4.40 -12.67
C VAL A 383 -18.67 -4.88 -13.95
N GLU A 384 -19.80 -4.29 -14.30
CA GLU A 384 -20.63 -4.65 -15.47
C GLU A 384 -20.43 -3.68 -16.64
#